data_2209ad81b7e577428f61cad33af4b00c
#
_entry.id   2209ad81b7e577428f61cad33af4b00c
#
_cell.length_a   1.000
_cell.length_b   1.000
_cell.length_c   1.000
_cell.angle_alpha   90.00
_cell.angle_beta   90.00
_cell.angle_gamma   90.00
#
_symmetry.space_group_name_H-M   'P 1'
#
loop_
_entity.id
_entity.type
_entity.pdbx_description
1 polymer ?
#
loop_
_entity_poly.entity_id
_entity_poly.type
_entity_poly.pdbx_seq_one_letter_code
_entity_poly.pdbx_strand_id
1 'polypeptide(L)'
;MLLRVTFGHLSNPSRLKELLQAHVAYAESKHRKAVEDAEGAEAEPAWAYSVLALRWGAKYYAAEREFALEMIKEIDEADTVLQKAPKGGYGKPRTTPGYWREVEKQVEAKRQAD
;
A
#
# COMPACT_ATOMS: atom_id res chain seq x y z
N MET A 1 4.07 -6.66 4.84
CA MET A 1 3.73 -7.46 3.67
C MET A 1 3.14 -6.66 2.53
N LEU A 2 2.14 -5.83 2.77
CA LEU A 2 1.55 -4.98 1.74
C LEU A 2 2.56 -4.01 1.11
N LEU A 3 3.37 -3.34 1.91
CA LEU A 3 4.40 -2.44 1.42
C LEU A 3 5.41 -3.13 0.51
N ARG A 4 5.76 -4.35 0.86
CA ARG A 4 6.70 -5.16 0.09
C ARG A 4 6.17 -5.44 -1.32
N VAL A 5 4.88 -5.81 -1.40
CA VAL A 5 4.20 -6.04 -2.67
C VAL A 5 4.16 -4.74 -3.48
N THR A 6 3.84 -3.63 -2.84
CA THR A 6 3.73 -2.32 -3.49
C THR A 6 5.03 -1.92 -4.18
N PHE A 7 6.14 -1.95 -3.45
CA PHE A 7 7.43 -1.55 -4.01
C PHE A 7 7.93 -2.52 -5.08
N GLY A 8 7.62 -3.80 -4.95
CA GLY A 8 8.02 -4.80 -5.94
C GLY A 8 7.30 -4.69 -7.26
N HIS A 9 6.13 -4.03 -7.32
CA HIS A 9 5.27 -4.00 -8.50
C HIS A 9 4.95 -2.60 -9.01
N LEU A 10 5.70 -1.58 -8.58
CA LEU A 10 5.47 -0.20 -9.03
C LEU A 10 5.63 -0.01 -10.53
N SER A 11 6.44 -0.85 -11.20
CA SER A 11 6.63 -0.79 -12.64
C SER A 11 5.50 -1.42 -13.44
N ASN A 12 4.57 -2.11 -12.76
CA ASN A 12 3.43 -2.77 -13.42
C ASN A 12 2.15 -2.45 -12.66
N PRO A 13 1.53 -1.29 -12.95
CA PRO A 13 0.32 -0.85 -12.24
C PRO A 13 -0.86 -1.81 -12.32
N SER A 14 -1.06 -2.46 -13.46
CA SER A 14 -2.16 -3.42 -13.62
C SER A 14 -1.99 -4.62 -12.68
N ARG A 15 -0.78 -5.15 -12.61
CA ARG A 15 -0.49 -6.26 -11.73
C ARG A 15 -0.61 -5.85 -10.26
N LEU A 16 -0.14 -4.67 -9.94
CA LEU A 16 -0.25 -4.12 -8.58
C LEU A 16 -1.72 -4.00 -8.16
N LYS A 17 -2.58 -3.50 -9.06
CA LYS A 17 -4.02 -3.39 -8.78
C LYS A 17 -4.65 -4.76 -8.53
N GLU A 18 -4.29 -5.76 -9.33
CA GLU A 18 -4.79 -7.12 -9.12
C GLU A 18 -4.42 -7.65 -7.74
N LEU A 19 -3.17 -7.44 -7.34
CA LEU A 19 -2.68 -7.87 -6.04
C LEU A 19 -3.39 -7.15 -4.91
N LEU A 20 -3.64 -5.86 -5.06
CA LEU A 20 -4.36 -5.06 -4.06
C LEU A 20 -5.83 -5.48 -3.98
N GLN A 21 -6.48 -5.79 -5.10
CA GLN A 21 -7.84 -6.28 -5.12
C GLN A 21 -7.95 -7.63 -4.42
N ALA A 22 -6.98 -8.51 -4.66
CA ALA A 22 -6.92 -9.79 -3.96
C ALA A 22 -6.71 -9.59 -2.45
N HIS A 23 -5.91 -8.61 -2.07
CA HIS A 23 -5.70 -8.28 -0.67
C HIS A 23 -6.96 -7.73 0.00
N VAL A 24 -7.74 -6.90 -0.71
CA VAL A 24 -9.04 -6.42 -0.23
C VAL A 24 -9.95 -7.60 0.08
N ALA A 25 -10.08 -8.54 -0.83
CA ALA A 25 -10.92 -9.72 -0.65
C ALA A 25 -10.45 -10.56 0.55
N TYR A 26 -9.15 -10.75 0.67
CA TYR A 26 -8.56 -11.46 1.79
C TYR A 26 -8.86 -10.77 3.13
N ALA A 27 -8.64 -9.46 3.19
CA ALA A 27 -8.88 -8.68 4.40
C ALA A 27 -10.36 -8.69 4.80
N GLU A 28 -11.27 -8.59 3.84
CA GLU A 28 -12.71 -8.68 4.10
C GLU A 28 -13.10 -10.04 4.68
N SER A 29 -12.56 -11.13 4.13
CA SER A 29 -12.82 -12.48 4.62
C SER A 29 -12.31 -12.65 6.04
N LYS A 30 -11.10 -12.18 6.34
CA LYS A 30 -10.51 -12.28 7.67
C LYS A 30 -11.24 -11.39 8.67
N HIS A 31 -11.65 -10.21 8.27
CA HIS A 31 -12.44 -9.31 9.11
C HIS A 31 -13.75 -9.96 9.52
N ARG A 32 -14.48 -10.51 8.56
CA ARG A 32 -15.76 -11.18 8.81
C ARG A 32 -15.61 -12.33 9.78
N LYS A 33 -14.59 -13.17 9.54
CA LYS A 33 -14.33 -14.31 10.42
C LYS A 33 -14.00 -13.87 11.85
N ALA A 34 -13.17 -12.84 11.99
CA ALA A 34 -12.82 -12.33 13.32
C ALA A 34 -14.04 -11.78 14.07
N VAL A 35 -14.92 -11.07 13.38
CA VAL A 35 -16.17 -10.55 13.95
C VAL A 35 -17.08 -11.71 14.39
N GLU A 36 -17.27 -12.69 13.52
CA GLU A 36 -18.11 -13.85 13.83
C GLU A 36 -17.58 -14.63 15.03
N ASP A 37 -16.26 -14.86 15.07
CA ASP A 37 -15.63 -15.58 16.16
C ASP A 37 -15.74 -14.80 17.48
N ALA A 38 -15.60 -13.47 17.43
CA ALA A 38 -15.75 -12.62 18.61
C ALA A 38 -17.18 -12.67 19.14
N GLU A 39 -18.17 -12.59 18.27
CA GLU A 39 -19.58 -12.65 18.64
C GLU A 39 -19.91 -13.99 19.26
N GLY A 40 -19.39 -15.08 18.71
CA GLY A 40 -19.61 -16.42 19.25
C GLY A 40 -19.00 -16.64 20.63
N ALA A 41 -17.93 -15.90 20.95
CA ALA A 41 -17.21 -16.06 22.22
C ALA A 41 -17.68 -15.08 23.31
N GLU A 42 -18.47 -14.05 22.97
CA GLU A 42 -18.85 -12.99 23.90
C GLU A 42 -19.63 -13.49 25.14
N ALA A 43 -20.39 -14.54 25.00
CA ALA A 43 -21.22 -15.07 26.08
C ALA A 43 -20.40 -15.79 27.18
N GLU A 44 -19.13 -16.10 26.89
CA GLU A 44 -18.29 -16.86 27.81
C GLU A 44 -17.25 -15.95 28.47
N PRO A 45 -17.43 -15.62 29.79
CA PRO A 45 -16.48 -14.72 30.47
C PRO A 45 -15.03 -15.21 30.49
N ALA A 46 -14.83 -16.54 30.47
CA ALA A 46 -13.49 -17.11 30.48
C ALA A 46 -12.70 -16.75 29.22
N TRP A 47 -13.37 -16.34 28.15
CA TRP A 47 -12.75 -16.00 26.86
C TRP A 47 -12.64 -14.50 26.63
N ALA A 48 -12.73 -13.69 27.69
CA ALA A 48 -12.71 -12.23 27.56
C ALA A 48 -11.49 -11.70 26.81
N TYR A 49 -10.30 -12.23 27.11
CA TYR A 49 -9.08 -11.80 26.41
C TYR A 49 -9.02 -12.30 24.98
N SER A 50 -9.54 -13.50 24.72
CA SER A 50 -9.63 -14.02 23.35
C SER A 50 -10.57 -13.15 22.50
N VAL A 51 -11.69 -12.72 23.06
CA VAL A 51 -12.63 -11.82 22.40
C VAL A 51 -11.95 -10.49 22.08
N LEU A 52 -11.19 -9.95 23.04
CA LEU A 52 -10.45 -8.70 22.83
C LEU A 52 -9.45 -8.83 21.66
N ALA A 53 -8.69 -9.93 21.63
CA ALA A 53 -7.74 -10.18 20.55
C ALA A 53 -8.45 -10.29 19.19
N LEU A 54 -9.60 -10.95 19.14
CA LEU A 54 -10.39 -11.07 17.91
C LEU A 54 -10.93 -9.72 17.44
N ARG A 55 -11.36 -8.87 18.37
CA ARG A 55 -11.81 -7.51 18.03
C ARG A 55 -10.66 -6.67 17.50
N TRP A 56 -9.48 -6.78 18.07
CA TRP A 56 -8.30 -6.08 17.54
C TRP A 56 -7.92 -6.59 16.16
N GLY A 57 -8.01 -7.92 15.96
CA GLY A 57 -7.78 -8.50 14.63
C GLY A 57 -8.78 -7.99 13.60
N ALA A 58 -10.06 -7.86 13.98
CA ALA A 58 -11.08 -7.31 13.10
C ALA A 58 -10.74 -5.87 12.69
N LYS A 59 -10.31 -5.04 13.64
CA LYS A 59 -9.91 -3.66 13.35
C LYS A 59 -8.70 -3.61 12.43
N TYR A 60 -7.74 -4.50 12.64
CA TYR A 60 -6.54 -4.58 11.79
C TYR A 60 -6.93 -4.90 10.35
N TYR A 61 -7.77 -5.89 10.14
CA TYR A 61 -8.17 -6.28 8.78
C TYR A 61 -9.05 -5.23 8.11
N ALA A 62 -9.88 -4.52 8.87
CA ALA A 62 -10.64 -3.40 8.34
C ALA A 62 -9.71 -2.27 7.86
N ALA A 63 -8.68 -1.96 8.62
CA ALA A 63 -7.69 -0.96 8.25
C ALA A 63 -6.88 -1.39 7.02
N GLU A 64 -6.50 -2.65 6.93
CA GLU A 64 -5.79 -3.21 5.76
C GLU A 64 -6.63 -3.08 4.49
N ARG A 65 -7.92 -3.38 4.60
CA ARG A 65 -8.86 -3.25 3.49
C ARG A 65 -8.94 -1.80 3.00
N GLU A 66 -9.15 -0.87 3.92
CA GLU A 66 -9.25 0.55 3.57
C GLU A 66 -7.97 1.08 2.95
N PHE A 67 -6.83 0.68 3.49
CA PHE A 67 -5.53 1.08 2.95
C PHE A 67 -5.35 0.58 1.51
N ALA A 68 -5.69 -0.68 1.25
CA ALA A 68 -5.60 -1.24 -0.09
C ALA A 68 -6.53 -0.54 -1.08
N LEU A 69 -7.76 -0.20 -0.66
CA LEU A 69 -8.71 0.53 -1.50
C LEU A 69 -8.18 1.93 -1.83
N GLU A 70 -7.58 2.62 -0.87
CA GLU A 70 -6.97 3.92 -1.10
C GLU A 70 -5.82 3.83 -2.10
N MET A 71 -4.99 2.80 -1.99
CA MET A 71 -3.89 2.60 -2.93
C MET A 71 -4.37 2.36 -4.35
N ILE A 72 -5.44 1.58 -4.52
CA ILE A 72 -6.03 1.34 -5.83
C ILE A 72 -6.51 2.66 -6.44
N LYS A 73 -7.19 3.47 -5.64
CA LYS A 73 -7.66 4.79 -6.07
C LYS A 73 -6.51 5.69 -6.48
N GLU A 74 -5.45 5.72 -5.70
CA GLU A 74 -4.28 6.52 -5.98
C GLU A 74 -3.55 6.07 -7.25
N ILE A 75 -3.51 4.77 -7.52
CA ILE A 75 -2.95 4.23 -8.75
C ILE A 75 -3.77 4.73 -9.96
N ASP A 76 -5.09 4.70 -9.86
CA ASP A 76 -5.96 5.19 -10.93
C ASP A 76 -5.78 6.68 -11.16
N GLU A 77 -5.63 7.46 -10.09
CA GLU A 77 -5.36 8.90 -10.18
C GLU A 77 -4.01 9.18 -10.84
N ALA A 78 -2.98 8.43 -10.45
CA ALA A 78 -1.65 8.56 -11.03
C ALA A 78 -1.65 8.22 -12.52
N ASP A 79 -2.37 7.16 -12.90
CA ASP A 79 -2.50 6.76 -14.29
C ASP A 79 -3.17 7.86 -15.12
N THR A 80 -4.21 8.48 -14.57
CA THR A 80 -4.89 9.59 -15.22
C THR A 80 -3.94 10.78 -15.44
N VAL A 81 -3.13 11.10 -14.45
CA VAL A 81 -2.13 12.16 -14.55
C VAL A 81 -1.09 11.82 -15.61
N LEU A 82 -0.62 10.59 -15.63
CA LEU A 82 0.38 10.14 -16.61
C LEU A 82 -0.14 10.26 -18.04
N GLN A 83 -1.41 9.92 -18.26
CA GLN A 83 -2.02 10.01 -19.58
C GLN A 83 -2.07 11.44 -20.12
N LYS A 84 -2.05 12.43 -19.26
CA LYS A 84 -2.03 13.85 -19.64
C LYS A 84 -0.63 14.34 -19.96
N ALA A 85 0.41 13.57 -19.68
CA ALA A 85 1.78 13.99 -19.94
C ALA A 85 2.08 14.04 -21.43
N PRO A 86 2.87 15.00 -21.91
CA PRO A 86 3.25 15.08 -23.32
C PRO A 86 4.04 13.82 -23.71
N LYS A 87 3.70 13.25 -24.86
CA LYS A 87 4.39 12.07 -25.36
C LYS A 87 5.86 12.37 -25.62
N GLY A 88 6.73 11.58 -25.01
CA GLY A 88 8.17 11.71 -25.20
C GLY A 88 8.82 12.88 -24.48
N GLY A 89 8.05 13.71 -23.78
CA GLY A 89 8.57 14.83 -23.03
C GLY A 89 9.06 14.49 -21.64
N TYR A 90 8.31 13.64 -20.96
CA TYR A 90 8.64 13.23 -19.61
C TYR A 90 9.76 12.20 -19.62
N GLY A 91 10.57 12.20 -18.66
CA GLY A 91 11.60 11.22 -18.48
C GLY A 91 12.88 11.41 -19.28
N LYS A 92 12.88 12.15 -20.36
CA LYS A 92 14.11 12.36 -21.14
C LYS A 92 15.23 12.99 -20.34
N PRO A 93 15.04 14.14 -19.69
CA PRO A 93 16.11 14.73 -18.89
C PRO A 93 16.37 13.96 -17.59
N ARG A 94 15.40 13.17 -17.13
CA ARG A 94 15.50 12.46 -15.86
C ARG A 94 16.21 11.13 -15.97
N THR A 95 16.23 10.55 -17.16
CA THR A 95 16.82 9.23 -17.38
C THR A 95 18.12 9.29 -18.15
N THR A 96 18.68 10.47 -18.33
CA THR A 96 19.98 10.66 -18.98
C THR A 96 21.07 9.96 -18.17
N PRO A 97 21.98 9.23 -18.81
CA PRO A 97 23.10 8.63 -18.09
C PRO A 97 23.84 9.71 -17.28
N GLY A 98 24.10 9.39 -16.02
CA GLY A 98 24.80 10.31 -15.12
C GLY A 98 23.88 11.25 -14.34
N TYR A 99 22.57 11.25 -14.59
CA TYR A 99 21.63 12.13 -13.86
C TYR A 99 21.73 11.93 -12.34
N TRP A 100 21.72 10.69 -11.89
CA TRP A 100 21.75 10.40 -10.47
C TRP A 100 23.11 10.71 -9.84
N ARG A 101 24.19 10.59 -10.61
CA ARG A 101 25.52 10.99 -10.14
C ARG A 101 25.57 12.50 -9.93
N GLU A 102 24.95 13.26 -10.81
CA GLU A 102 24.87 14.71 -10.69
C GLU A 102 24.10 15.11 -9.44
N VAL A 103 22.95 14.47 -9.20
CA VAL A 103 22.17 14.69 -7.99
C VAL A 103 23.00 14.37 -6.74
N GLU A 104 23.71 13.24 -6.74
CA GLU A 104 24.57 12.85 -5.62
C GLU A 104 25.65 13.90 -5.36
N LYS A 105 26.28 14.43 -6.40
CA LYS A 105 27.29 15.48 -6.26
C LYS A 105 26.71 16.74 -5.64
N GLN A 106 25.54 17.13 -6.06
CA GLN A 106 24.87 18.29 -5.51
C GLN A 106 24.52 18.12 -4.03
N VAL A 107 24.04 16.95 -3.66
CA VAL A 107 23.71 16.63 -2.26
C VAL A 107 24.98 16.61 -1.41
N GLU A 108 26.06 16.02 -1.92
CA GLU A 108 27.34 15.95 -1.21
C GLU A 108 27.94 17.35 -1.02
N ALA A 109 27.92 18.18 -2.04
CA ALA A 109 28.41 19.55 -1.96
C ALA A 109 27.63 20.36 -0.91
N LYS A 110 26.30 20.18 -0.87
CA LYS A 110 25.45 20.83 0.09
C LYS A 110 25.74 20.38 1.51
N ARG A 111 25.99 19.08 1.68
CA ARG A 111 26.32 18.50 2.99
C ARG A 111 27.66 19.04 3.50
N GLN A 112 28.65 19.16 2.63
CA GLN A 112 29.97 19.67 2.97
C GLN A 112 29.95 21.18 3.30
N ALA A 113 29.04 21.93 2.68
CA ALA A 113 28.89 23.35 2.93
C ALA A 113 28.26 23.66 4.31
N ASP A 114 27.50 22.74 4.83
CA ASP A 114 26.89 22.83 6.15
C ASP A 114 27.82 22.30 7.22
#